data_d47996a68efb1ce95cdbd84a3aac8664
#
_entry.id   d47996a68efb1ce95cdbd84a3aac8664
#
_cell.length_a   1.000
_cell.length_b   1.000
_cell.length_c   1.000
_cell.angle_alpha   90.00
_cell.angle_beta   90.00
_cell.angle_gamma   90.00
#
_symmetry.space_group_name_H-M   'P 1'
#
loop_
_entity.id
_entity.type
_entity.pdbx_description
1 polymer ?
#
loop_
_entity_poly.entity_id
_entity_poly.type
_entity_poly.pdbx_seq_one_letter_code
_entity_poly.pdbx_strand_id
1 'polypeptide(L)'
;MRLLPRDEKFFELFGELSGYLTEGAQLLRGILEDPHDLGIRVEQVQAVEHKADRTTHAIITKLNQSFITPFDREDIHRLASSLDDVLDYTNAAAHRLVLYKITQPPPASAELAGLIVLQSEELARGVAVLEKNGSVLKHCEEVNRLEDVADHVSRRAIASLFDTEKDPIQLIKFKELFEVLETATDKAEDAANVLEAIVLKSA
;
A
#
# COMPACT_ATOMS: atom_id res chain seq x y z
N MET A 1 -23.44 28.68 -0.99
CA MET A 1 -22.72 29.03 -2.24
C MET A 1 -21.23 29.08 -1.88
N ARG A 2 -20.44 28.01 -2.20
CA ARG A 2 -18.99 27.99 -1.96
C ARG A 2 -18.31 28.83 -3.04
N LEU A 3 -17.71 29.95 -2.68
CA LEU A 3 -17.13 30.96 -3.57
C LEU A 3 -15.66 30.66 -3.98
N LEU A 4 -15.08 29.56 -3.54
CA LEU A 4 -13.70 29.19 -3.86
C LEU A 4 -13.69 27.86 -4.62
N PRO A 5 -13.01 27.77 -5.79
CA PRO A 5 -12.84 26.52 -6.50
C PRO A 5 -12.09 25.53 -5.58
N ARG A 6 -12.62 24.31 -5.41
CA ARG A 6 -11.81 23.20 -4.91
C ARG A 6 -10.65 23.01 -5.89
N ASP A 7 -9.44 22.91 -5.38
CA ASP A 7 -8.31 22.59 -6.24
C ASP A 7 -8.37 21.09 -6.59
N GLU A 8 -9.13 20.78 -7.66
CA GLU A 8 -9.37 19.43 -8.18
C GLU A 8 -8.07 18.67 -8.43
N LYS A 9 -6.96 19.40 -8.68
CA LYS A 9 -5.66 18.80 -8.98
C LYS A 9 -5.08 17.96 -7.82
N PHE A 10 -5.41 18.26 -6.55
CA PHE A 10 -5.01 17.39 -5.44
C PHE A 10 -5.71 16.03 -5.50
N PHE A 11 -7.02 16.02 -5.79
CA PHE A 11 -7.78 14.78 -5.88
C PHE A 11 -7.37 13.94 -7.10
N GLU A 12 -7.03 14.57 -8.23
CA GLU A 12 -6.45 13.88 -9.38
C GLU A 12 -5.14 13.17 -9.01
N LEU A 13 -4.21 13.89 -8.34
CA LEU A 13 -2.92 13.33 -7.94
C LEU A 13 -3.09 12.20 -6.90
N PHE A 14 -3.97 12.34 -5.93
CA PHE A 14 -4.29 11.27 -4.98
C PHE A 14 -4.92 10.05 -5.68
N GLY A 15 -5.80 10.27 -6.66
CA GLY A 15 -6.37 9.22 -7.48
C GLY A 15 -5.30 8.47 -8.30
N GLU A 16 -4.35 9.21 -8.87
CA GLU A 16 -3.21 8.65 -9.60
C GLU A 16 -2.30 7.82 -8.65
N LEU A 17 -1.95 8.37 -7.48
CA LEU A 17 -1.13 7.70 -6.48
C LEU A 17 -1.79 6.40 -6.00
N SER A 18 -3.06 6.43 -5.63
CA SER A 18 -3.80 5.24 -5.20
C SER A 18 -3.95 4.18 -6.31
N GLY A 19 -4.00 4.60 -7.58
CA GLY A 19 -3.95 3.70 -8.72
C GLY A 19 -2.62 2.93 -8.82
N TYR A 20 -1.50 3.59 -8.52
CA TYR A 20 -0.18 2.92 -8.49
C TYR A 20 -0.05 1.91 -7.35
N LEU A 21 -0.69 2.14 -6.20
CA LEU A 21 -0.72 1.15 -5.12
C LEU A 21 -1.33 -0.16 -5.62
N THR A 22 -2.49 -0.07 -6.26
CA THR A 22 -3.20 -1.24 -6.81
C THR A 22 -2.36 -1.92 -7.90
N GLU A 23 -1.74 -1.16 -8.82
CA GLU A 23 -0.87 -1.69 -9.87
C GLU A 23 0.33 -2.45 -9.28
N GLY A 24 1.04 -1.85 -8.32
CA GLY A 24 2.21 -2.45 -7.68
C GLY A 24 1.87 -3.70 -6.88
N ALA A 25 0.78 -3.68 -6.12
CA ALA A 25 0.30 -4.83 -5.35
C ALA A 25 -0.09 -6.01 -6.28
N GLN A 26 -0.76 -5.76 -7.40
CA GLN A 26 -1.12 -6.77 -8.39
C GLN A 26 0.14 -7.40 -9.04
N LEU A 27 1.14 -6.59 -9.35
CA LEU A 27 2.42 -7.08 -9.88
C LEU A 27 3.13 -7.98 -8.86
N LEU A 28 3.23 -7.56 -7.59
CA LEU A 28 3.82 -8.36 -6.52
C LEU A 28 3.08 -9.69 -6.33
N ARG A 29 1.75 -9.65 -6.26
CA ARG A 29 0.94 -10.87 -6.16
C ARG A 29 1.24 -11.82 -7.31
N GLY A 30 1.25 -11.33 -8.55
CA GLY A 30 1.55 -12.14 -9.72
C GLY A 30 2.95 -12.77 -9.69
N ILE A 31 3.96 -12.07 -9.13
CA ILE A 31 5.30 -12.62 -8.92
C ILE A 31 5.28 -13.77 -7.89
N LEU A 32 4.54 -13.61 -6.79
CA LEU A 32 4.49 -14.60 -5.72
C LEU A 32 3.66 -15.84 -6.10
N GLU A 33 2.65 -15.69 -6.97
CA GLU A 33 1.87 -16.80 -7.51
C GLU A 33 2.65 -17.61 -8.57
N ASP A 34 3.49 -16.92 -9.35
CA ASP A 34 4.26 -17.53 -10.44
C ASP A 34 5.66 -16.87 -10.54
N PRO A 35 6.67 -17.36 -9.81
CA PRO A 35 7.95 -16.70 -9.62
C PRO A 35 8.95 -16.97 -10.77
N HIS A 36 8.56 -16.71 -12.00
CA HIS A 36 9.48 -16.74 -13.17
C HIS A 36 9.98 -15.33 -13.51
N ASP A 37 11.11 -15.23 -14.17
CA ASP A 37 11.73 -13.98 -14.65
C ASP A 37 11.79 -12.89 -13.55
N LEU A 38 12.10 -13.29 -12.30
CA LEU A 38 12.04 -12.44 -11.11
C LEU A 38 12.71 -11.09 -11.30
N GLY A 39 13.88 -11.03 -11.94
CA GLY A 39 14.61 -9.78 -12.14
C GLY A 39 13.78 -8.75 -12.92
N ILE A 40 13.23 -9.16 -14.07
CA ILE A 40 12.44 -8.27 -14.94
C ILE A 40 11.15 -7.85 -14.25
N ARG A 41 10.46 -8.79 -13.57
CA ARG A 41 9.17 -8.52 -12.95
C ARG A 41 9.30 -7.65 -11.69
N VAL A 42 10.38 -7.79 -10.94
CA VAL A 42 10.69 -6.90 -9.80
C VAL A 42 11.02 -5.49 -10.29
N GLU A 43 11.73 -5.34 -11.42
CA GLU A 43 11.94 -4.02 -12.04
C GLU A 43 10.63 -3.36 -12.47
N GLN A 44 9.59 -4.14 -12.83
CA GLN A 44 8.26 -3.59 -13.12
C GLN A 44 7.59 -3.00 -11.85
N VAL A 45 7.68 -3.70 -10.71
CA VAL A 45 7.19 -3.17 -9.43
C VAL A 45 7.92 -1.87 -9.07
N GLN A 46 9.25 -1.86 -9.17
CA GLN A 46 10.07 -0.68 -8.92
C GLN A 46 9.73 0.48 -9.85
N ALA A 47 9.42 0.21 -11.12
CA ALA A 47 9.01 1.25 -12.05
C ALA A 47 7.68 1.91 -11.66
N VAL A 48 6.76 1.15 -11.06
CA VAL A 48 5.49 1.67 -10.53
C VAL A 48 5.74 2.49 -9.25
N GLU A 49 6.58 2.01 -8.34
CA GLU A 49 6.98 2.76 -7.13
C GLU A 49 7.62 4.10 -7.52
N HIS A 50 8.56 4.13 -8.46
CA HIS A 50 9.14 5.39 -8.96
C HIS A 50 8.12 6.35 -9.58
N LYS A 51 6.97 5.87 -10.11
CA LYS A 51 5.87 6.74 -10.55
C LYS A 51 5.12 7.32 -9.35
N ALA A 52 4.85 6.49 -8.35
CA ALA A 52 4.19 6.90 -7.10
C ALA A 52 5.02 7.96 -6.36
N ASP A 53 6.32 7.73 -6.16
CA ASP A 53 7.25 8.69 -5.55
C ASP A 53 7.22 10.06 -6.26
N ARG A 54 7.24 10.06 -7.60
CA ARG A 54 7.11 11.32 -8.37
C ARG A 54 5.75 11.99 -8.15
N THR A 55 4.67 11.24 -8.03
CA THR A 55 3.33 11.78 -7.78
C THR A 55 3.22 12.32 -6.36
N THR A 56 3.77 11.60 -5.37
CA THR A 56 3.90 12.06 -3.99
C THR A 56 4.69 13.36 -3.92
N HIS A 57 5.82 13.44 -4.59
CA HIS A 57 6.60 14.68 -4.69
C HIS A 57 5.83 15.82 -5.36
N ALA A 58 5.03 15.52 -6.39
CA ALA A 58 4.18 16.51 -7.05
C ALA A 58 3.08 17.04 -6.11
N ILE A 59 2.46 16.18 -5.28
CA ILE A 59 1.50 16.59 -4.25
C ILE A 59 2.16 17.57 -3.27
N ILE A 60 3.33 17.21 -2.73
CA ILE A 60 4.05 18.04 -1.77
C ILE A 60 4.50 19.37 -2.38
N THR A 61 5.00 19.35 -3.62
CA THR A 61 5.38 20.56 -4.35
C THR A 61 4.18 21.49 -4.53
N LYS A 62 3.04 20.93 -5.00
CA LYS A 62 1.80 21.67 -5.16
C LYS A 62 1.30 22.23 -3.83
N LEU A 63 1.40 21.45 -2.74
CA LEU A 63 1.04 21.89 -1.40
C LEU A 63 1.84 23.13 -0.98
N ASN A 64 3.15 23.14 -1.24
CA ASN A 64 4.02 24.26 -0.90
C ASN A 64 3.74 25.52 -1.73
N GLN A 65 3.20 25.37 -2.93
CA GLN A 65 2.83 26.46 -3.84
C GLN A 65 1.40 26.96 -3.67
N SER A 66 0.51 26.18 -3.02
CA SER A 66 -0.91 26.50 -2.88
C SER A 66 -1.16 27.36 -1.64
N PHE A 67 -1.88 28.46 -1.84
CA PHE A 67 -2.35 29.30 -0.73
C PHE A 67 -3.64 28.75 -0.08
N ILE A 68 -4.50 28.13 -0.88
CA ILE A 68 -5.75 27.50 -0.44
C ILE A 68 -5.68 26.01 -0.78
N THR A 69 -6.04 25.15 0.17
CA THR A 69 -6.03 23.69 0.02
C THR A 69 -7.42 23.10 0.26
N PRO A 70 -7.76 21.93 -0.31
CA PRO A 70 -9.08 21.33 -0.18
C PRO A 70 -9.42 20.89 1.25
N PHE A 71 -8.41 20.51 2.03
CA PHE A 71 -8.46 20.18 3.46
C PHE A 71 -7.13 20.56 4.12
N ASP A 72 -6.94 20.21 5.38
CA ASP A 72 -5.77 20.63 6.16
C ASP A 72 -4.45 20.24 5.47
N ARG A 73 -3.48 21.17 5.47
CA ARG A 73 -2.18 20.99 4.78
C ARG A 73 -1.38 19.83 5.36
N GLU A 74 -1.44 19.67 6.68
CA GLU A 74 -0.75 18.58 7.38
C GLU A 74 -1.36 17.22 6.99
N ASP A 75 -2.69 17.18 6.87
CA ASP A 75 -3.39 15.95 6.44
C ASP A 75 -3.11 15.61 4.97
N ILE A 76 -2.96 16.61 4.08
CA ILE A 76 -2.52 16.37 2.69
C ILE A 76 -1.13 15.72 2.67
N HIS A 77 -0.20 16.25 3.45
CA HIS A 77 1.15 15.70 3.54
C HIS A 77 1.13 14.27 4.08
N ARG A 78 0.40 14.05 5.19
CA ARG A 78 0.30 12.74 5.85
C ARG A 78 -0.33 11.70 4.93
N LEU A 79 -1.42 12.05 4.23
CA LEU A 79 -2.07 11.14 3.29
C LEU A 79 -1.14 10.75 2.14
N ALA A 80 -0.44 11.73 1.55
CA ALA A 80 0.51 11.45 0.47
C ALA A 80 1.60 10.50 0.92
N SER A 81 2.22 10.75 2.10
CA SER A 81 3.29 9.91 2.62
C SER A 81 2.81 8.52 3.03
N SER A 82 1.64 8.40 3.67
CA SER A 82 1.14 7.08 4.08
C SER A 82 0.71 6.21 2.91
N LEU A 83 0.19 6.79 1.83
CA LEU A 83 -0.07 6.03 0.59
C LEU A 83 1.23 5.56 -0.07
N ASP A 84 2.24 6.42 -0.12
CA ASP A 84 3.57 6.10 -0.66
C ASP A 84 4.22 4.94 0.11
N ASP A 85 4.20 4.97 1.44
CA ASP A 85 4.71 3.92 2.32
C ASP A 85 4.16 2.51 1.96
N VAL A 86 2.89 2.39 1.58
CA VAL A 86 2.31 1.09 1.17
C VAL A 86 3.04 0.51 -0.02
N LEU A 87 3.34 1.34 -1.02
CA LEU A 87 4.01 0.87 -2.23
C LEU A 87 5.51 0.65 -2.00
N ASP A 88 6.14 1.44 -1.13
CA ASP A 88 7.53 1.24 -0.71
C ASP A 88 7.74 -0.15 -0.10
N TYR A 89 6.86 -0.57 0.83
CA TYR A 89 6.93 -1.89 1.43
C TYR A 89 6.54 -3.00 0.45
N THR A 90 5.61 -2.76 -0.48
CA THR A 90 5.29 -3.66 -1.58
C THR A 90 6.51 -3.89 -2.48
N ASN A 91 7.22 -2.83 -2.86
CA ASN A 91 8.46 -2.89 -3.63
C ASN A 91 9.58 -3.57 -2.83
N ALA A 92 9.72 -3.27 -1.53
CA ALA A 92 10.68 -3.93 -0.65
C ALA A 92 10.46 -5.45 -0.58
N ALA A 93 9.20 -5.91 -0.55
CA ALA A 93 8.87 -7.34 -0.59
C ALA A 93 9.30 -7.98 -1.92
N ALA A 94 9.02 -7.33 -3.06
CA ALA A 94 9.47 -7.80 -4.37
C ALA A 94 11.01 -7.91 -4.46
N HIS A 95 11.72 -6.90 -3.98
CA HIS A 95 13.18 -6.90 -3.96
C HIS A 95 13.79 -8.01 -3.09
N ARG A 96 13.14 -8.41 -1.98
CA ARG A 96 13.62 -9.54 -1.15
C ARG A 96 13.66 -10.86 -1.91
N LEU A 97 12.74 -11.08 -2.86
CA LEU A 97 12.76 -12.30 -3.69
C LEU A 97 14.07 -12.42 -4.48
N VAL A 98 14.52 -11.33 -5.09
CA VAL A 98 15.79 -11.29 -5.84
C VAL A 98 17.00 -11.31 -4.91
N LEU A 99 17.00 -10.45 -3.88
CA LEU A 99 18.11 -10.31 -2.94
C LEU A 99 18.43 -11.63 -2.23
N TYR A 100 17.40 -12.34 -1.78
CA TYR A 100 17.54 -13.61 -1.06
C TYR A 100 17.50 -14.84 -1.97
N LYS A 101 17.34 -14.62 -3.29
CA LYS A 101 17.23 -15.69 -4.30
C LYS A 101 16.10 -16.68 -3.95
N ILE A 102 14.94 -16.15 -3.60
CA ILE A 102 13.74 -16.94 -3.30
C ILE A 102 13.06 -17.27 -4.62
N THR A 103 13.23 -18.50 -5.09
CA THR A 103 12.64 -18.99 -6.35
C THR A 103 11.33 -19.74 -6.13
N GLN A 104 11.04 -20.13 -4.90
CA GLN A 104 9.81 -20.81 -4.49
C GLN A 104 9.30 -20.16 -3.19
N PRO A 105 8.59 -19.03 -3.29
CA PRO A 105 8.02 -18.38 -2.11
C PRO A 105 6.94 -19.27 -1.49
N PRO A 106 6.82 -19.27 -0.14
CA PRO A 106 5.75 -20.01 0.53
C PRO A 106 4.36 -19.53 0.10
N PRO A 107 3.33 -20.42 0.01
CA PRO A 107 1.99 -20.05 -0.43
C PRO A 107 1.36 -18.88 0.34
N ALA A 108 1.63 -18.77 1.64
CA ALA A 108 1.13 -17.67 2.48
C ALA A 108 1.62 -16.29 2.00
N SER A 109 2.76 -16.21 1.29
CA SER A 109 3.25 -14.94 0.71
C SER A 109 2.28 -14.41 -0.38
N ALA A 110 1.75 -15.29 -1.22
CA ALA A 110 0.77 -14.92 -2.24
C ALA A 110 -0.59 -14.57 -1.60
N GLU A 111 -0.97 -15.24 -0.49
CA GLU A 111 -2.18 -14.90 0.29
C GLU A 111 -2.06 -13.49 0.86
N LEU A 112 -0.93 -13.13 1.49
CA LEU A 112 -0.66 -11.77 2.01
C LEU A 112 -0.66 -10.72 0.90
N ALA A 113 0.00 -10.99 -0.23
CA ALA A 113 -0.02 -10.07 -1.37
C ALA A 113 -1.44 -9.88 -1.94
N GLY A 114 -2.28 -10.92 -1.90
CA GLY A 114 -3.70 -10.81 -2.24
C GLY A 114 -4.46 -9.84 -1.32
N LEU A 115 -4.13 -9.83 -0.03
CA LEU A 115 -4.71 -8.89 0.95
C LEU A 115 -4.23 -7.46 0.71
N ILE A 116 -2.94 -7.25 0.36
CA ILE A 116 -2.42 -5.94 -0.04
C ILE A 116 -3.16 -5.41 -1.27
N VAL A 117 -3.48 -6.26 -2.26
CA VAL A 117 -4.28 -5.85 -3.43
C VAL A 117 -5.65 -5.35 -2.99
N LEU A 118 -6.37 -6.11 -2.15
CA LEU A 118 -7.70 -5.75 -1.69
C LEU A 118 -7.69 -4.45 -0.87
N GLN A 119 -6.71 -4.26 0.03
CA GLN A 119 -6.55 -3.02 0.78
C GLN A 119 -6.25 -1.84 -0.14
N SER A 120 -5.36 -2.00 -1.13
CA SER A 120 -5.04 -0.97 -2.11
C SER A 120 -6.26 -0.55 -2.93
N GLU A 121 -7.12 -1.50 -3.34
CA GLU A 121 -8.38 -1.21 -4.01
C GLU A 121 -9.36 -0.44 -3.12
N GLU A 122 -9.46 -0.79 -1.83
CA GLU A 122 -10.33 -0.08 -0.89
C GLU A 122 -9.80 1.34 -0.62
N LEU A 123 -8.49 1.53 -0.46
CA LEU A 123 -7.87 2.85 -0.35
C LEU A 123 -8.17 3.70 -1.60
N ALA A 124 -8.04 3.14 -2.80
CA ALA A 124 -8.36 3.84 -4.05
C ALA A 124 -9.85 4.25 -4.12
N ARG A 125 -10.76 3.39 -3.67
CA ARG A 125 -12.20 3.71 -3.57
C ARG A 125 -12.46 4.81 -2.54
N GLY A 126 -11.81 4.76 -1.37
CA GLY A 126 -11.89 5.78 -0.33
C GLY A 126 -11.42 7.15 -0.83
N VAL A 127 -10.27 7.19 -1.51
CA VAL A 127 -9.72 8.40 -2.15
C VAL A 127 -10.68 8.96 -3.21
N ALA A 128 -11.24 8.10 -4.07
CA ALA A 128 -12.13 8.52 -5.15
C ALA A 128 -13.45 9.18 -4.67
N VAL A 129 -13.90 8.85 -3.44
CA VAL A 129 -15.11 9.44 -2.86
C VAL A 129 -14.83 10.58 -1.90
N LEU A 130 -13.55 10.83 -1.55
CA LEU A 130 -13.15 11.88 -0.60
C LEU A 130 -13.58 13.28 -1.08
N GLU A 131 -13.42 13.59 -2.37
CA GLU A 131 -13.82 14.87 -2.96
C GLU A 131 -15.32 15.14 -2.83
N LYS A 132 -16.13 14.08 -2.96
CA LYS A 132 -17.59 14.16 -3.03
C LYS A 132 -18.27 14.05 -1.67
N ASN A 133 -17.51 14.03 -0.57
CA ASN A 133 -18.00 13.72 0.78
C ASN A 133 -18.79 12.39 0.79
N GLY A 134 -18.34 11.41 0.00
CA GLY A 134 -18.91 10.06 -0.02
C GLY A 134 -18.60 9.29 1.26
N SER A 135 -19.10 8.06 1.33
CA SER A 135 -18.85 7.20 2.49
C SER A 135 -17.43 6.63 2.47
N VAL A 136 -16.43 7.46 2.87
CA VAL A 136 -15.02 7.05 3.00
C VAL A 136 -14.87 6.01 4.12
N LEU A 137 -15.56 6.21 5.24
CA LEU A 137 -15.43 5.39 6.46
C LEU A 137 -15.61 3.90 6.22
N LYS A 138 -16.56 3.49 5.38
CA LYS A 138 -16.77 2.08 5.05
C LYS A 138 -15.57 1.44 4.35
N HIS A 139 -14.80 2.21 3.58
CA HIS A 139 -13.59 1.74 2.93
C HIS A 139 -12.46 1.61 3.95
N CYS A 140 -12.35 2.56 4.90
CA CYS A 140 -11.40 2.47 6.02
C CYS A 140 -11.69 1.25 6.91
N GLU A 141 -12.96 1.01 7.27
CA GLU A 141 -13.38 -0.18 8.02
C GLU A 141 -13.00 -1.49 7.33
N GLU A 142 -13.14 -1.55 6.00
CA GLU A 142 -12.76 -2.74 5.24
C GLU A 142 -11.24 -2.92 5.15
N VAL A 143 -10.44 -1.84 5.03
CA VAL A 143 -8.98 -1.91 5.10
C VAL A 143 -8.52 -2.47 6.44
N ASN A 144 -9.08 -1.98 7.55
CA ASN A 144 -8.76 -2.45 8.90
C ASN A 144 -9.14 -3.93 9.08
N ARG A 145 -10.31 -4.34 8.59
CA ARG A 145 -10.72 -5.75 8.61
C ARG A 145 -9.76 -6.66 7.81
N LEU A 146 -9.25 -6.17 6.69
CA LEU A 146 -8.29 -6.91 5.86
C LEU A 146 -6.92 -7.00 6.53
N GLU A 147 -6.49 -5.97 7.29
CA GLU A 147 -5.29 -6.01 8.11
C GLU A 147 -5.39 -7.08 9.20
N ASP A 148 -6.49 -7.13 9.97
CA ASP A 148 -6.74 -8.19 10.94
C ASP A 148 -6.58 -9.60 10.33
N VAL A 149 -7.04 -9.80 9.09
CA VAL A 149 -6.88 -11.07 8.37
C VAL A 149 -5.42 -11.32 8.02
N ALA A 150 -4.70 -10.29 7.53
CA ALA A 150 -3.29 -10.40 7.16
C ALA A 150 -2.40 -10.75 8.36
N ASP A 151 -2.66 -10.13 9.50
CA ASP A 151 -2.02 -10.39 10.77
C ASP A 151 -2.18 -11.87 11.20
N HIS A 152 -3.40 -12.41 11.08
CA HIS A 152 -3.65 -13.82 11.33
C HIS A 152 -2.92 -14.76 10.35
N VAL A 153 -2.88 -14.41 9.07
CA VAL A 153 -2.16 -15.18 8.04
C VAL A 153 -0.65 -15.17 8.33
N SER A 154 -0.07 -13.99 8.60
CA SER A 154 1.34 -13.81 8.90
C SER A 154 1.76 -14.62 10.13
N ARG A 155 1.05 -14.47 11.26
CA ARG A 155 1.33 -15.20 12.51
C ARG A 155 1.25 -16.72 12.32
N ARG A 156 0.24 -17.22 11.62
CA ARG A 156 0.10 -18.65 11.32
C ARG A 156 1.22 -19.15 10.41
N ALA A 157 1.59 -18.38 9.40
CA ALA A 157 2.66 -18.72 8.45
C ALA A 157 4.01 -18.78 9.18
N ILE A 158 4.32 -17.80 10.02
CA ILE A 158 5.55 -17.78 10.83
C ILE A 158 5.59 -18.96 11.81
N ALA A 159 4.50 -19.24 12.53
CA ALA A 159 4.44 -20.40 13.44
C ALA A 159 4.71 -21.71 12.69
N SER A 160 4.03 -21.94 11.56
CA SER A 160 4.23 -23.13 10.73
C SER A 160 5.68 -23.22 10.21
N LEU A 161 6.29 -22.09 9.87
CA LEU A 161 7.68 -22.04 9.40
C LEU A 161 8.65 -22.56 10.47
N PHE A 162 8.49 -22.14 11.74
CA PHE A 162 9.33 -22.62 12.85
C PHE A 162 9.14 -24.11 13.16
N ASP A 163 7.97 -24.66 12.87
CA ASP A 163 7.69 -26.08 13.08
C ASP A 163 8.26 -26.96 11.95
N THR A 164 8.25 -26.48 10.70
CA THR A 164 8.48 -27.33 9.52
C THR A 164 9.83 -27.10 8.85
N GLU A 165 10.35 -25.86 8.82
CA GLU A 165 11.59 -25.53 8.13
C GLU A 165 12.81 -25.98 8.98
N LYS A 166 13.73 -26.68 8.33
CA LYS A 166 14.95 -27.20 8.98
C LYS A 166 16.22 -26.45 8.57
N ASP A 167 16.19 -25.76 7.45
CA ASP A 167 17.29 -24.89 7.01
C ASP A 167 17.14 -23.51 7.70
N PRO A 168 18.04 -23.12 8.61
CA PRO A 168 17.96 -21.84 9.30
C PRO A 168 18.07 -20.64 8.35
N ILE A 169 18.74 -20.80 7.20
CA ILE A 169 18.84 -19.72 6.22
C ILE A 169 17.51 -19.52 5.49
N GLN A 170 16.83 -20.61 5.12
CA GLN A 170 15.51 -20.52 4.50
C GLN A 170 14.48 -19.98 5.50
N LEU A 171 14.54 -20.42 6.76
CA LEU A 171 13.69 -19.90 7.84
C LEU A 171 13.81 -18.37 7.96
N ILE A 172 15.04 -17.82 8.01
CA ILE A 172 15.29 -16.38 8.09
C ILE A 172 14.71 -15.67 6.84
N LYS A 173 14.99 -16.16 5.65
CA LYS A 173 14.51 -15.54 4.39
C LYS A 173 12.98 -15.47 4.33
N PHE A 174 12.30 -16.56 4.68
CA PHE A 174 10.85 -16.61 4.61
C PHE A 174 10.20 -15.80 5.72
N LYS A 175 10.80 -15.82 6.93
CA LYS A 175 10.33 -14.96 8.04
C LYS A 175 10.39 -13.48 7.63
N GLU A 176 11.52 -13.00 7.11
CA GLU A 176 11.66 -11.63 6.68
C GLU A 176 10.74 -11.27 5.50
N LEU A 177 10.42 -12.23 4.63
CA LEU A 177 9.44 -12.03 3.57
C LEU A 177 8.05 -11.83 4.14
N PHE A 178 7.62 -12.65 5.10
CA PHE A 178 6.32 -12.49 5.76
C PHE A 178 6.24 -11.17 6.52
N GLU A 179 7.28 -10.80 7.25
CA GLU A 179 7.33 -9.55 8.01
C GLU A 179 7.21 -8.30 7.12
N VAL A 180 7.86 -8.28 5.97
CA VAL A 180 7.73 -7.14 5.05
C VAL A 180 6.36 -7.08 4.37
N LEU A 181 5.74 -8.22 4.09
CA LEU A 181 4.38 -8.27 3.53
C LEU A 181 3.35 -7.81 4.54
N GLU A 182 3.47 -8.23 5.79
CA GLU A 182 2.62 -7.77 6.89
C GLU A 182 2.83 -6.27 7.15
N THR A 183 4.06 -5.77 7.17
CA THR A 183 4.29 -4.32 7.27
C THR A 183 3.62 -3.54 6.14
N ALA A 184 3.53 -4.08 4.92
CA ALA A 184 2.80 -3.43 3.84
C ALA A 184 1.29 -3.35 4.11
N THR A 185 0.70 -4.37 4.77
CA THR A 185 -0.71 -4.35 5.19
C THR A 185 -0.96 -3.36 6.32
N ASP A 186 -0.03 -3.25 7.29
CA ASP A 186 -0.07 -2.23 8.36
C ASP A 186 -0.01 -0.81 7.78
N LYS A 187 0.83 -0.59 6.75
CA LYS A 187 0.91 0.71 6.09
C LYS A 187 -0.38 1.08 5.36
N ALA A 188 -1.11 0.10 4.83
CA ALA A 188 -2.43 0.34 4.26
C ALA A 188 -3.45 0.75 5.35
N GLU A 189 -3.39 0.15 6.54
CA GLU A 189 -4.17 0.58 7.71
C GLU A 189 -3.79 2.00 8.14
N ASP A 190 -2.50 2.33 8.25
CA ASP A 190 -2.03 3.69 8.54
C ASP A 190 -2.63 4.72 7.58
N ALA A 191 -2.68 4.42 6.27
CA ALA A 191 -3.26 5.29 5.26
C ALA A 191 -4.80 5.42 5.42
N ALA A 192 -5.49 4.33 5.76
CA ALA A 192 -6.92 4.36 6.06
C ALA A 192 -7.24 5.22 7.30
N ASN A 193 -6.42 5.11 8.35
CA ASN A 193 -6.55 5.92 9.57
C ASN A 193 -6.37 7.43 9.27
N VAL A 194 -5.48 7.79 8.34
CA VAL A 194 -5.34 9.19 7.88
C VAL A 194 -6.58 9.63 7.11
N LEU A 195 -7.12 8.81 6.20
CA LEU A 195 -8.36 9.10 5.47
C LEU A 195 -9.55 9.31 6.42
N GLU A 196 -9.69 8.45 7.41
CA GLU A 196 -10.73 8.56 8.45
C GLU A 196 -10.59 9.88 9.21
N ALA A 197 -9.39 10.24 9.66
CA ALA A 197 -9.14 11.48 10.39
C ALA A 197 -9.50 12.72 9.55
N ILE A 198 -9.24 12.73 8.23
CA ILE A 198 -9.62 13.82 7.32
C ILE A 198 -11.14 14.00 7.28
N VAL A 199 -11.88 12.90 7.18
CA VAL A 199 -13.34 12.92 7.08
C VAL A 199 -13.96 13.39 8.40
N LEU A 200 -13.49 12.87 9.55
CA LEU A 200 -14.00 13.25 10.87
C LEU A 200 -13.74 14.72 11.21
N LYS A 201 -12.62 15.31 10.76
CA LYS A 201 -12.36 16.75 10.91
C LYS A 201 -13.24 17.62 10.01
N SER A 202 -13.79 17.05 8.94
CA SER A 202 -14.58 17.77 7.94
C SER A 202 -16.09 17.68 8.16
N ALA A 203 -16.54 16.84 9.10
CA ALA A 203 -17.95 16.61 9.48
C ALA A 203 -18.41 17.64 10.49
#